data_2d3482f5dde0c1993b91361904997ee6
#
_entry.id   2d3482f5dde0c1993b91361904997ee6
#
_cell.length_a   1.000
_cell.length_b   1.000
_cell.length_c   1.000
_cell.angle_alpha   90.00
_cell.angle_beta   90.00
_cell.angle_gamma   90.00
#
_symmetry.space_group_name_H-M   'P 1'
#
loop_
_entity.id
_entity.type
_entity.pdbx_description
1 polymer ?
#
loop_
_entity_poly.entity_id
_entity_poly.type
_entity_poly.pdbx_seq_one_letter_code
_entity_poly.pdbx_strand_id
1 'polypeptide(L)' 'MLFRSRDPLDVLSPRERDVLALMAEGASNAGIARRIFVTEGTVEKHVRSILTKLNLPESDTGHRRVLAVLRFLEAR' A
#
# COMPACT_ATOMS: atom_id res chain seq x y z
N MET A 1 17.10 22.37 6.25
CA MET A 1 16.70 21.79 6.04
C MET A 1 16.04 21.37 5.67
N LEU A 2 16.14 21.18 5.52
CA LEU A 2 15.57 20.78 5.02
C LEU A 2 14.68 20.04 5.11
N PHE A 3 14.07 19.96 4.84
CA PHE A 3 13.27 19.22 4.80
C PHE A 3 12.92 18.68 3.81
N ARG A 4 13.12 18.07 3.82
CA ARG A 4 12.87 17.33 2.79
C ARG A 4 11.51 17.42 2.31
N SER A 5 11.29 17.33 1.09
CA SER A 5 9.97 17.35 0.60
C SER A 5 9.20 16.18 1.14
N ARG A 6 7.88 16.24 1.11
CA ARG A 6 7.07 15.21 1.63
C ARG A 6 7.26 13.96 0.86
N ASP A 7 7.46 12.87 1.56
CA ASP A 7 7.45 11.54 1.04
C ASP A 7 6.02 11.21 0.65
N PRO A 8 5.75 10.77 -0.57
CA PRO A 8 4.38 10.40 -0.96
C PRO A 8 3.76 9.36 -0.05
N LEU A 9 4.57 8.57 0.66
CA LEU A 9 4.06 7.54 1.54
C LEU A 9 3.73 8.06 2.94
N ASP A 10 3.99 9.33 3.23
CA ASP A 10 3.71 9.89 4.55
C ASP A 10 2.23 9.89 4.88
N VAL A 11 1.36 9.83 3.88
CA VAL A 11 -0.08 9.79 4.11
C VAL A 11 -0.55 8.44 4.63
N LEU A 12 0.31 7.43 4.58
CA LEU A 12 -0.07 6.08 5.00
C LEU A 12 0.25 5.87 6.47
N SER A 13 -0.62 5.12 7.16
CA SER A 13 -0.33 4.70 8.52
C SER A 13 0.80 3.66 8.51
N PRO A 14 1.44 3.42 9.67
CA PRO A 14 2.48 2.38 9.72
C PRO A 14 1.98 1.02 9.25
N ARG A 15 0.75 0.66 9.60
CA ARG A 15 0.21 -0.64 9.18
C ARG A 15 -0.04 -0.66 7.67
N GLU A 16 -0.49 0.45 7.12
CA GLU A 16 -0.68 0.53 5.67
C GLU A 16 0.65 0.42 4.94
N ARG A 17 1.71 1.01 5.50
CA ARG A 17 3.03 0.86 4.90
C ARG A 17 3.48 -0.60 4.95
N ASP A 18 3.20 -1.31 6.04
CA ASP A 18 3.53 -2.73 6.13
C ASP A 18 2.82 -3.51 5.03
N VAL A 19 1.53 -3.24 4.84
CA VAL A 19 0.74 -3.93 3.83
C VAL A 19 1.31 -3.64 2.44
N LEU A 20 1.61 -2.38 2.17
CA LEU A 20 2.13 -2.00 0.86
C LEU A 20 3.49 -2.64 0.60
N ALA A 21 4.34 -2.72 1.61
CA ALA A 21 5.64 -3.36 1.45
C ALA A 21 5.49 -4.84 1.11
N LEU A 22 4.53 -5.51 1.75
CA LEU A 22 4.29 -6.92 1.45
C LEU A 22 3.68 -7.11 0.06
N MET A 23 2.85 -6.17 -0.38
CA MET A 23 2.36 -6.18 -1.74
C MET A 23 3.52 -6.09 -2.73
N ALA A 24 4.50 -5.25 -2.41
CA ALA A 24 5.66 -5.08 -3.29
C ALA A 24 6.51 -6.33 -3.35
N GLU A 25 6.43 -7.19 -2.33
CA GLU A 25 7.12 -8.48 -2.34
C GLU A 25 6.35 -9.54 -3.12
N GLY A 26 5.16 -9.19 -3.61
CA GLY A 26 4.35 -10.13 -4.38
C GLY A 26 3.37 -10.94 -3.53
N ALA A 27 3.19 -10.60 -2.27
CA ALA A 27 2.27 -11.34 -1.42
C ALA A 27 0.83 -11.08 -1.82
N SER A 28 0.02 -12.13 -1.77
CA SER A 28 -1.42 -11.99 -1.97
C SER A 28 -2.05 -11.46 -0.68
N ASN A 29 -3.32 -11.06 -0.77
CA ASN A 29 -4.01 -10.61 0.44
C ASN A 29 -4.04 -11.71 1.50
N ALA A 30 -4.22 -12.96 1.10
CA ALA A 30 -4.19 -14.08 2.05
C ALA A 30 -2.81 -14.20 2.70
N GLY A 31 -1.75 -14.05 1.92
CA GLY A 31 -0.40 -14.11 2.44
C GLY A 31 -0.10 -12.96 3.39
N ILE A 32 -0.55 -11.76 3.04
CA ILE A 32 -0.37 -10.60 3.91
C ILE A 32 -1.12 -10.82 5.23
N ALA A 33 -2.37 -11.31 5.13
CA ALA A 33 -3.19 -11.54 6.32
C ALA A 33 -2.47 -12.47 7.30
N ARG A 34 -1.86 -13.53 6.78
CA ARG A 34 -1.12 -14.44 7.63
C ARG A 34 0.11 -13.80 8.26
N ARG A 35 0.79 -12.96 7.50
CA ARG A 35 2.03 -12.33 7.94
C ARG A 35 1.81 -11.32 9.06
N ILE A 36 0.69 -10.60 9.02
CA ILE A 36 0.43 -9.57 10.01
C ILE A 36 -0.70 -9.92 10.96
N PHE A 37 -1.14 -11.18 10.91
CA PHE A 37 -2.10 -11.74 11.88
C PHE A 37 -3.44 -11.02 11.88
N VAL A 38 -4.00 -10.82 10.69
CA VAL A 38 -5.34 -10.24 10.54
C VAL A 38 -6.11 -11.07 9.52
N THR A 39 -7.38 -10.74 9.32
CA THR A 39 -8.19 -11.41 8.31
C THR A 39 -7.92 -10.80 6.94
N GLU A 40 -8.30 -11.55 5.89
CA GLU A 40 -8.19 -11.00 4.53
C GLU A 40 -9.06 -9.78 4.37
N GLY A 41 -10.24 -9.76 5.03
CA GLY A 41 -11.11 -8.60 4.95
C GLY A 41 -10.42 -7.35 5.47
N THR A 42 -9.65 -7.49 6.55
CA THR A 42 -8.90 -6.38 7.09
C THR A 42 -7.83 -5.92 6.10
N VAL A 43 -7.15 -6.88 5.44
CA VAL A 43 -6.16 -6.54 4.43
C VAL A 43 -6.82 -5.78 3.28
N GLU A 44 -8.00 -6.25 2.84
CA GLU A 44 -8.71 -5.56 1.76
C GLU A 44 -9.03 -4.12 2.12
N LYS A 45 -9.40 -3.88 3.38
CA LYS A 45 -9.67 -2.52 3.83
C LYS A 45 -8.40 -1.67 3.78
N HIS A 46 -7.29 -2.25 4.22
CA HIS A 46 -6.02 -1.53 4.14
C HIS A 46 -5.63 -1.23 2.70
N VAL A 47 -5.80 -2.19 1.80
CA VAL A 47 -5.47 -1.98 0.40
C VAL A 47 -6.32 -0.85 -0.18
N ARG A 48 -7.63 -0.89 0.09
CA ARG A 48 -8.53 0.15 -0.42
C ARG A 48 -8.13 1.52 0.11
N SER A 49 -7.79 1.60 1.40
CA SER A 49 -7.36 2.86 2.01
C SER A 49 -6.07 3.36 1.37
N ILE A 50 -5.11 2.45 1.13
CA ILE A 50 -3.86 2.81 0.48
C ILE A 50 -4.12 3.42 -0.90
N LEU A 51 -4.95 2.75 -1.70
CA LEU A 51 -5.23 3.23 -3.06
C LEU A 51 -5.88 4.60 -3.03
N THR A 52 -6.77 4.82 -2.08
CA THR A 52 -7.42 6.11 -1.92
C THR A 52 -6.42 7.19 -1.50
N LYS A 53 -5.61 6.89 -0.50
CA LYS A 53 -4.66 7.87 0.04
C LYS A 53 -3.57 8.23 -0.96
N LEU A 54 -3.17 7.29 -1.81
CA LEU A 54 -2.19 7.58 -2.83
C LEU A 54 -2.82 8.29 -4.03
N ASN A 55 -4.13 8.48 -4.00
CA ASN A 55 -4.84 9.26 -5.01
C ASN A 55 -4.61 8.71 -6.42
N LEU A 56 -4.67 7.40 -6.55
CA LEU A 56 -4.47 6.77 -7.85
C LEU A 56 -5.73 6.88 -8.69
N PRO A 57 -5.58 6.91 -10.02
CA PRO A 57 -6.74 7.03 -10.90
C PRO A 57 -7.72 5.88 -10.69
N GLU A 58 -9.01 6.19 -10.79
CA GLU A 58 -10.03 5.17 -10.74
C GLU A 58 -9.85 4.25 -11.92
N SER A 59 -9.75 2.98 -11.66
CA SER A 59 -9.63 1.99 -12.71
C SER A 59 -9.76 0.61 -12.08
N ASP A 60 -9.40 -0.42 -12.81
CA ASP A 60 -9.36 -1.77 -12.31
C ASP A 60 -8.50 -1.81 -11.04
N THR A 61 -9.03 -2.42 -9.99
CA THR A 61 -8.33 -2.52 -8.71
C THR A 61 -6.97 -3.18 -8.86
N GLY A 62 -6.88 -4.22 -9.70
CA GLY A 62 -5.59 -4.87 -9.92
C GLY A 62 -4.57 -3.94 -10.52
N HIS A 63 -5.00 -3.10 -11.45
CA HIS A 63 -4.13 -2.13 -12.08
C HIS A 63 -3.65 -1.09 -11.07
N ARG A 64 -4.56 -0.60 -10.23
CA ARG A 64 -4.18 0.38 -9.20
C ARG A 64 -3.22 -0.24 -8.18
N ARG A 65 -3.39 -1.53 -7.91
CA ARG A 65 -2.49 -2.24 -7.00
C ARG A 65 -1.06 -2.19 -7.54
N VAL A 66 -0.90 -2.42 -8.84
CA VAL A 66 0.42 -2.35 -9.47
C VAL A 66 0.98 -0.92 -9.37
N LEU A 67 0.14 0.08 -9.62
CA LEU A 67 0.58 1.46 -9.53
C LEU A 67 1.01 1.82 -8.11
N ALA A 68 0.31 1.29 -7.11
CA ALA A 68 0.67 1.55 -5.71
C ALA A 68 2.04 0.96 -5.39
N VAL A 69 2.30 -0.25 -5.87
CA VAL A 69 3.60 -0.89 -5.66
C VAL A 69 4.71 -0.10 -6.33
N LEU A 70 4.47 0.36 -7.55
CA LEU A 70 5.48 1.17 -8.25
C LEU A 70 5.76 2.47 -7.49
N ARG A 71 4.71 3.09 -6.94
CA ARG A 71 4.86 4.30 -6.16
C ARG A 71 5.72 4.03 -4.92
N PHE A 72 5.48 2.89 -4.27
CA PHE A 72 6.25 2.48 -3.10
C PHE A 72 7.73 2.32 -3.46
N LEU A 73 8.01 1.65 -4.57
CA LEU A 73 9.39 1.38 -4.96
C LEU A 73 10.11 2.67 -5.34
N GLU A 74 9.42 3.61 -5.95
CA GLU A 74 10.01 4.89 -6.33
C GLU A 74 10.35 5.74 -5.11
N ALA A 75 9.61 5.58 -4.03
CA ALA A 75 9.78 6.40 -2.83
C ALA A 75 10.84 5.88 -1.89
N ARG A 76 11.37 4.70 -2.11
CA ARG A 76 12.34 4.09 -1.20
C ARG A 76 13.70 4.73 -1.28
#